data_eacfe9e873dfe1eac6114db3882fc14a
#
_entry.id   eacfe9e873dfe1eac6114db3882fc14a
#
_cell.length_a   1.000
_cell.length_b   1.000
_cell.length_c   1.000
_cell.angle_alpha   90.00
_cell.angle_beta   90.00
_cell.angle_gamma   90.00
#
_symmetry.space_group_name_H-M   'P 1'
#
loop_
_entity.id
_entity.type
_entity.pdbx_description
1 polymer ?
#
loop_
_entity_poly.entity_id
_entity_poly.type
_entity_poly.pdbx_seq_one_letter_code
_entity_poly.pdbx_strand_id
1 'polypeptide(L)'
;MAIAEQTLTKIQSLARLYEAGYSSKTVDATIAKLVDMERSRLQAEADNLLGQMRHFEATYKMTSAAFYRRFQTGELGDDADLFEWSALYQMWVAVESQLQTVRD
;
A
#
# COMPACT_ATOMS: atom_id res chain seq x y z
N MET A 1 22.49 -11.50 -3.83
CA MET A 1 21.64 -10.66 -2.97
C MET A 1 20.67 -9.85 -3.85
N ALA A 2 19.40 -9.82 -3.50
CA ALA A 2 18.39 -9.07 -4.26
C ALA A 2 18.66 -7.55 -4.14
N ILE A 3 18.24 -6.79 -5.17
CA ILE A 3 18.43 -5.34 -5.21
C ILE A 3 17.71 -4.68 -4.01
N ALA A 4 16.51 -5.16 -3.65
CA ALA A 4 15.77 -4.62 -2.51
C ALA A 4 16.53 -4.77 -1.19
N GLU A 5 17.23 -5.89 -1.00
CA GLU A 5 18.06 -6.12 0.18
C GLU A 5 19.26 -5.18 0.23
N GLN A 6 19.87 -4.92 -0.93
CA GLN A 6 20.98 -3.97 -1.06
C GLN A 6 20.50 -2.56 -0.74
N THR A 7 19.32 -2.18 -1.22
CA THR A 7 18.72 -0.88 -0.95
C THR A 7 18.43 -0.70 0.54
N LEU A 8 17.85 -1.71 1.17
CA LEU A 8 17.57 -1.68 2.60
C LEU A 8 18.85 -1.49 3.41
N THR A 9 19.93 -2.19 3.06
CA THR A 9 21.22 -2.06 3.73
C THR A 9 21.73 -0.63 3.63
N LYS A 10 21.59 0.03 2.47
CA LYS A 10 22.01 1.41 2.26
C LYS A 10 21.16 2.39 3.08
N ILE A 11 19.85 2.17 3.14
CA ILE A 11 18.94 2.98 3.98
C ILE A 11 19.34 2.85 5.44
N GLN A 12 19.63 1.65 5.90
CA GLN A 12 20.05 1.39 7.28
C GLN A 12 21.39 2.07 7.58
N SER A 13 22.31 2.11 6.64
CA SER A 13 23.58 2.80 6.80
C SER A 13 23.39 4.30 6.99
N LEU A 14 22.52 4.92 6.18
CA LEU A 14 22.18 6.33 6.33
C LEU A 14 21.53 6.61 7.69
N ALA A 15 20.61 5.74 8.09
CA ALA A 15 19.93 5.87 9.39
C ALA A 15 20.95 5.85 10.53
N ARG A 16 21.92 4.94 10.49
CA ARG A 16 22.97 4.85 11.52
C ARG A 16 23.85 6.10 11.58
N LEU A 17 24.16 6.68 10.41
CA LEU A 17 24.91 7.95 10.39
C LEU A 17 24.14 9.06 11.10
N TYR A 18 22.83 9.17 10.81
CA TYR A 18 21.99 10.19 11.43
C TYR A 18 21.81 9.97 12.93
N GLU A 19 21.65 8.72 13.34
CA GLU A 19 21.58 8.37 14.78
C GLU A 19 22.84 8.76 15.52
N ALA A 20 24.00 8.72 14.85
CA ALA A 20 25.27 9.10 15.43
C ALA A 20 25.54 10.63 15.41
N GLY A 21 24.60 11.41 14.92
CA GLY A 21 24.67 12.87 14.91
C GLY A 21 25.13 13.48 13.58
N TYR A 22 25.36 12.67 12.56
CA TYR A 22 25.70 13.16 11.22
C TYR A 22 24.45 13.78 10.57
N SER A 23 24.65 14.81 9.77
CA SER A 23 23.58 15.38 8.96
C SER A 23 24.12 15.89 7.62
N SER A 24 23.25 15.93 6.62
CA SER A 24 23.59 16.37 5.27
C SER A 24 22.37 16.97 4.63
N LYS A 25 22.49 18.18 4.08
CA LYS A 25 21.39 18.83 3.36
C LYS A 25 20.97 18.02 2.15
N THR A 26 21.93 17.39 1.47
CA THR A 26 21.64 16.54 0.31
C THR A 26 20.80 15.33 0.71
N VAL A 27 21.19 14.65 1.77
CA VAL A 27 20.42 13.50 2.28
C VAL A 27 19.03 13.96 2.73
N ASP A 28 18.95 15.05 3.49
CA ASP A 28 17.65 15.59 3.94
C ASP A 28 16.69 15.82 2.77
N ALA A 29 17.15 16.53 1.76
CA ALA A 29 16.32 16.88 0.61
C ALA A 29 15.96 15.65 -0.24
N THR A 30 16.92 14.77 -0.44
CA THR A 30 16.76 13.59 -1.28
C THR A 30 15.79 12.58 -0.63
N ILE A 31 15.96 12.34 0.66
CA ILE A 31 15.07 11.43 1.40
C ILE A 31 13.64 11.99 1.43
N ALA A 32 13.48 13.28 1.72
CA ALA A 32 12.17 13.92 1.71
C ALA A 32 11.49 13.75 0.35
N LYS A 33 12.23 13.98 -0.74
CA LYS A 33 11.72 13.82 -2.09
C LYS A 33 11.31 12.38 -2.39
N LEU A 34 12.14 11.41 -2.01
CA LEU A 34 11.85 9.99 -2.25
C LEU A 34 10.58 9.56 -1.49
N VAL A 35 10.44 9.96 -0.24
CA VAL A 35 9.26 9.63 0.56
C VAL A 35 8.01 10.23 -0.08
N ASP A 36 8.06 11.49 -0.53
CA ASP A 36 6.95 12.14 -1.20
C ASP A 36 6.57 11.43 -2.51
N MET A 37 7.55 11.02 -3.28
CA MET A 37 7.32 10.29 -4.53
C MET A 37 6.66 8.94 -4.29
N GLU A 38 7.13 8.19 -3.30
CA GLU A 38 6.55 6.90 -2.96
C GLU A 38 5.15 7.05 -2.37
N ARG A 39 4.92 8.06 -1.53
CA ARG A 39 3.58 8.35 -1.00
C ARG A 39 2.60 8.65 -2.14
N SER A 40 3.01 9.47 -3.10
CA SER A 40 2.14 9.81 -4.25
C SER A 40 1.82 8.59 -5.10
N ARG A 41 2.80 7.72 -5.31
CA ARG A 41 2.60 6.49 -6.07
C ARG A 41 1.62 5.55 -5.37
N LEU A 42 1.81 5.35 -4.07
CA LEU A 42 0.93 4.49 -3.26
C LEU A 42 -0.48 5.06 -3.20
N GLN A 43 -0.61 6.37 -3.09
CA GLN A 43 -1.94 7.02 -3.08
C GLN A 43 -2.66 6.81 -4.41
N ALA A 44 -1.95 6.95 -5.54
CA ALA A 44 -2.54 6.75 -6.85
C ALA A 44 -2.99 5.29 -7.02
N GLU A 45 -2.20 4.35 -6.53
CA GLU A 45 -2.55 2.93 -6.58
C GLU A 45 -3.78 2.62 -5.71
N ALA A 46 -3.82 3.17 -4.49
CA ALA A 46 -4.97 3.00 -3.60
C ALA A 46 -6.25 3.56 -4.24
N ASP A 47 -6.16 4.74 -4.85
CA ASP A 47 -7.31 5.38 -5.51
C ASP A 47 -7.80 4.55 -6.70
N ASN A 48 -6.88 3.99 -7.48
CA ASN A 48 -7.22 3.12 -8.61
C ASN A 48 -7.94 1.86 -8.14
N LEU A 49 -7.42 1.19 -7.11
CA LEU A 49 -8.04 -0.01 -6.55
C LEU A 49 -9.42 0.30 -5.98
N LEU A 50 -9.56 1.43 -5.29
CA LEU A 50 -10.82 1.87 -4.74
C LEU A 50 -11.85 2.12 -5.84
N GLY A 51 -11.44 2.75 -6.93
CA GLY A 51 -12.30 2.97 -8.10
C GLY A 51 -12.83 1.67 -8.68
N GLN A 52 -12.00 0.66 -8.78
CA GLN A 52 -12.43 -0.66 -9.27
C GLN A 52 -13.37 -1.34 -8.28
N MET A 53 -13.12 -1.23 -6.99
CA MET A 53 -14.00 -1.82 -5.96
C MET A 53 -15.37 -1.13 -5.92
N ARG A 54 -15.43 0.17 -6.20
CA ARG A 54 -16.71 0.90 -6.22
C ARG A 54 -17.67 0.35 -7.24
N HIS A 55 -17.18 -0.15 -8.35
CA HIS A 55 -18.03 -0.80 -9.36
C HIS A 55 -18.74 -2.02 -8.75
N PHE A 56 -18.01 -2.85 -8.02
CA PHE A 56 -18.60 -4.01 -7.35
C PHE A 56 -19.52 -3.59 -6.20
N GLU A 57 -19.13 -2.58 -5.46
CA GLU A 57 -19.96 -2.06 -4.35
C GLU A 57 -21.32 -1.58 -4.85
N ALA A 58 -21.35 -0.91 -6.01
CA ALA A 58 -22.59 -0.46 -6.61
C ALA A 58 -23.43 -1.62 -7.12
N THR A 59 -22.80 -2.61 -7.76
CA THR A 59 -23.48 -3.77 -8.33
C THR A 59 -24.09 -4.64 -7.25
N TYR A 60 -23.37 -4.92 -6.18
CA TYR A 60 -23.79 -5.83 -5.11
C TYR A 60 -24.37 -5.12 -3.89
N LYS A 61 -24.37 -3.78 -3.89
CA LYS A 61 -25.00 -2.94 -2.85
C LYS A 61 -24.48 -3.24 -1.45
N MET A 62 -23.16 -3.36 -1.32
CA MET A 62 -22.49 -3.53 -0.02
C MET A 62 -21.08 -2.95 -0.08
N THR A 63 -20.51 -2.63 1.09
CA THR A 63 -19.13 -2.16 1.16
C THR A 63 -18.19 -3.32 0.92
N SER A 64 -16.98 -3.02 0.43
CA SER A 64 -15.96 -4.04 0.20
C SER A 64 -15.57 -4.76 1.50
N ALA A 65 -15.51 -4.04 2.62
CA ALA A 65 -15.20 -4.65 3.91
C ALA A 65 -16.28 -5.66 4.34
N ALA A 66 -17.55 -5.30 4.20
CA ALA A 66 -18.65 -6.20 4.52
C ALA A 66 -18.68 -7.41 3.58
N PHE A 67 -18.46 -7.16 2.28
CA PHE A 67 -18.35 -8.22 1.29
C PHE A 67 -17.25 -9.22 1.66
N TYR A 68 -16.07 -8.71 1.99
CA TYR A 68 -14.92 -9.58 2.24
C TYR A 68 -15.15 -10.51 3.43
N ARG A 69 -15.74 -10.00 4.52
CA ARG A 69 -16.09 -10.82 5.67
C ARG A 69 -17.04 -11.96 5.29
N ARG A 70 -18.07 -11.66 4.51
CA ARG A 70 -19.07 -12.65 4.08
C ARG A 70 -18.50 -13.64 3.07
N PHE A 71 -17.60 -13.15 2.21
CA PHE A 71 -16.94 -14.00 1.22
C PHE A 71 -16.06 -15.05 1.91
N GLN A 72 -15.34 -14.66 2.94
CA GLN A 72 -14.47 -15.58 3.69
C GLN A 72 -15.24 -16.69 4.40
N THR A 73 -16.49 -16.45 4.77
CA THR A 73 -17.32 -17.47 5.42
C THR A 73 -18.01 -18.40 4.41
N GLY A 74 -17.85 -18.13 3.13
CA GLY A 74 -18.47 -18.92 2.09
C GLY A 74 -19.95 -18.59 1.80
N GLU A 75 -20.52 -17.58 2.48
CA GLU A 75 -21.94 -17.20 2.33
C GLU A 75 -22.31 -16.81 0.90
N LEU A 76 -21.36 -16.22 0.17
CA LEU A 76 -21.66 -15.59 -1.12
C LEU A 76 -21.33 -16.47 -2.32
N GLY A 77 -20.76 -17.64 -2.09
CA GLY A 77 -20.37 -18.53 -3.18
C GLY A 77 -18.98 -18.16 -3.75
N ASP A 78 -18.71 -18.62 -4.97
CA ASP A 78 -17.37 -18.54 -5.57
C ASP A 78 -17.37 -18.06 -7.02
N ASP A 79 -18.27 -17.16 -7.37
CA ASP A 79 -18.31 -16.56 -8.71
C ASP A 79 -17.01 -15.82 -9.00
N ALA A 80 -16.60 -15.78 -10.28
CA ALA A 80 -15.38 -15.12 -10.73
C ALA A 80 -15.32 -13.65 -10.32
N ASP A 81 -16.43 -12.92 -10.40
CA ASP A 81 -16.53 -11.53 -10.00
C ASP A 81 -16.20 -11.35 -8.51
N LEU A 82 -16.64 -12.29 -7.68
CA LEU A 82 -16.39 -12.24 -6.25
C LEU A 82 -14.92 -12.50 -5.93
N PHE A 83 -14.27 -13.40 -6.65
CA PHE A 83 -12.83 -13.63 -6.51
C PHE A 83 -12.05 -12.39 -6.91
N GLU A 84 -12.43 -11.75 -8.01
CA GLU A 84 -11.78 -10.52 -8.46
C GLU A 84 -11.92 -9.42 -7.41
N TRP A 85 -13.12 -9.20 -6.89
CA TRP A 85 -13.37 -8.21 -5.84
C TRP A 85 -12.56 -8.51 -4.58
N SER A 86 -12.50 -9.78 -4.18
CA SER A 86 -11.70 -10.22 -3.03
C SER A 86 -10.21 -9.89 -3.23
N ALA A 87 -9.68 -10.15 -4.41
CA ALA A 87 -8.28 -9.83 -4.74
C ALA A 87 -8.01 -8.33 -4.68
N LEU A 88 -8.92 -7.52 -5.25
CA LEU A 88 -8.81 -6.06 -5.21
C LEU A 88 -8.80 -5.54 -3.78
N TYR A 89 -9.68 -6.08 -2.93
CA TYR A 89 -9.75 -5.67 -1.53
C TYR A 89 -8.46 -6.00 -0.79
N GLN A 90 -7.91 -7.21 -0.99
CA GLN A 90 -6.65 -7.60 -0.36
C GLN A 90 -5.50 -6.69 -0.79
N MET A 91 -5.43 -6.36 -2.09
CA MET A 91 -4.42 -5.46 -2.62
C MET A 91 -4.57 -4.06 -2.03
N TRP A 92 -5.82 -3.56 -1.93
CA TRP A 92 -6.10 -2.25 -1.36
C TRP A 92 -5.68 -2.18 0.12
N VAL A 93 -5.98 -3.21 0.91
CA VAL A 93 -5.56 -3.28 2.31
C VAL A 93 -4.04 -3.21 2.44
N ALA A 94 -3.32 -3.93 1.57
CA ALA A 94 -1.86 -3.93 1.57
C ALA A 94 -1.31 -2.54 1.24
N VAL A 95 -1.86 -1.87 0.23
CA VAL A 95 -1.43 -0.52 -0.16
C VAL A 95 -1.75 0.49 0.93
N GLU A 96 -2.92 0.40 1.56
CA GLU A 96 -3.28 1.28 2.68
C GLU A 96 -2.31 1.13 3.84
N SER A 97 -1.89 -0.09 4.14
CA SER A 97 -0.89 -0.35 5.17
C SER A 97 0.44 0.32 4.84
N GLN A 98 0.87 0.22 3.57
CA GLN A 98 2.09 0.87 3.10
C GLN A 98 1.98 2.39 3.18
N LEU A 99 0.82 2.95 2.83
CA LEU A 99 0.56 4.38 2.95
C LEU A 99 0.68 4.86 4.40
N GLN A 100 0.11 4.11 5.35
CA GLN A 100 0.19 4.45 6.76
C GLN A 100 1.65 4.53 7.22
N THR A 101 2.50 3.67 6.68
CA THR A 101 3.92 3.62 7.04
C THR A 101 4.66 4.88 6.60
N VAL A 102 4.29 5.51 5.48
CA VAL A 102 4.96 6.70 4.94
C VAL A 102 4.21 8.01 5.24
N ARG A 103 3.13 7.98 5.99
CA ARG A 103 2.44 9.18 6.46
C ARG A 103 3.15 9.75 7.67
N ASP A 104 3.18 11.07 7.70
CA ASP A 104 3.74 11.78 8.86
C ASP A 104 2.78 11.79 10.03
#